data_17991056016c22a49d429ea325d9a58a
#
_entry.id   17991056016c22a49d429ea325d9a58a
#
_cell.length_a   1.000
_cell.length_b   1.000
_cell.length_c   1.000
_cell.angle_alpha   90.00
_cell.angle_beta   90.00
_cell.angle_gamma   90.00
#
_symmetry.space_group_name_H-M   'P 1'
#
loop_
_entity.id
_entity.type
_entity.pdbx_description
1 polymer ?
#
loop_
_entity_poly.entity_id
_entity_poly.type
_entity_poly.pdbx_seq_one_letter_code
_entity_poly.pdbx_strand_id
1 'polypeptide(L)'
;SVGVPVEKQEFPKPSVSYTISSGTGGDDDDDDDKYFFAIQKVDAQDGHALNGAKFKLYQLDKNDRIVNRRVVETRQQSSKNGIALFGVENKNSYDGIWYYAEVSAPEGYVLDSTEHKIKATNFSDSRSTAVQNAVTVRNYRGTTPDLLNDSDHFAYVIGYMDGNVRPYGLISRAETTTIFFRLLKDSVRDGNLLTSNTYTDVADDYWANTAISTMTGLGIVQGRSTTTFDPKA
;
A
#
# COMPACT_ATOMS: atom_id res chain seq x y z
N SER A 1 -38.90 -4.46 -11.30
CA SER A 1 -38.41 -5.26 -10.19
C SER A 1 -37.41 -4.40 -9.41
N VAL A 2 -37.86 -3.91 -8.27
CA VAL A 2 -37.08 -3.08 -7.35
C VAL A 2 -35.90 -3.95 -6.86
N GLY A 3 -34.67 -3.49 -7.12
CA GLY A 3 -33.48 -4.17 -6.65
C GLY A 3 -33.50 -4.32 -5.12
N VAL A 4 -33.33 -5.55 -4.68
CA VAL A 4 -33.20 -5.86 -3.25
C VAL A 4 -32.00 -5.08 -2.73
N PRO A 5 -32.13 -4.33 -1.62
CA PRO A 5 -30.97 -3.67 -0.99
C PRO A 5 -29.95 -4.77 -0.64
N VAL A 6 -28.75 -4.63 -1.18
CA VAL A 6 -27.65 -5.53 -0.79
C VAL A 6 -27.32 -5.20 0.67
N GLU A 7 -27.59 -6.15 1.54
CA GLU A 7 -27.27 -6.07 2.95
C GLU A 7 -25.77 -5.75 3.10
N LYS A 8 -25.44 -4.76 3.93
CA LYS A 8 -24.04 -4.40 4.23
C LYS A 8 -23.33 -5.62 4.81
N GLN A 9 -22.49 -6.27 4.05
CA GLN A 9 -21.64 -7.34 4.52
C GLN A 9 -20.31 -6.73 4.92
N GLU A 10 -20.11 -6.54 6.23
CA GLU A 10 -18.81 -6.15 6.76
C GLU A 10 -17.83 -7.33 6.59
N PHE A 11 -16.86 -7.16 5.71
CA PHE A 11 -15.74 -8.08 5.64
C PHE A 11 -14.74 -7.71 6.74
N PRO A 12 -14.25 -8.69 7.52
CA PRO A 12 -13.17 -8.43 8.44
C PRO A 12 -11.99 -7.85 7.65
N LYS A 13 -11.43 -6.73 8.11
CA LYS A 13 -10.18 -6.20 7.57
C LYS A 13 -9.18 -7.35 7.52
N PRO A 14 -8.51 -7.61 6.40
CA PRO A 14 -7.48 -8.63 6.36
C PRO A 14 -6.38 -8.22 7.34
N SER A 15 -6.46 -8.74 8.56
CA SER A 15 -5.38 -8.62 9.52
C SER A 15 -4.37 -9.70 9.17
N VAL A 16 -3.33 -9.34 8.47
CA VAL A 16 -2.14 -10.17 8.42
C VAL A 16 -1.47 -10.01 9.78
N SER A 17 -1.81 -10.90 10.71
CA SER A 17 -1.08 -11.02 11.96
C SER A 17 0.29 -11.60 11.66
N TYR A 18 1.27 -10.74 11.47
CA TYR A 18 2.65 -11.15 11.66
C TYR A 18 2.83 -11.36 13.15
N THR A 19 3.14 -12.57 13.57
CA THR A 19 3.74 -12.77 14.88
C THR A 19 5.10 -12.09 14.82
N ILE A 20 5.13 -10.81 15.16
CA ILE A 20 6.36 -10.15 15.53
C ILE A 20 6.70 -10.84 16.85
N SER A 21 7.75 -11.66 16.88
CA SER A 21 8.46 -11.86 18.12
C SER A 21 8.72 -10.44 18.60
N SER A 22 7.96 -10.01 19.59
CA SER A 22 8.14 -8.74 20.24
C SER A 22 9.52 -8.79 20.91
N GLY A 23 10.54 -8.43 20.16
CA GLY A 23 11.63 -7.71 20.78
C GLY A 23 10.95 -6.46 21.30
N THR A 24 10.54 -6.49 22.56
CA THR A 24 10.19 -5.32 23.34
C THR A 24 11.22 -4.26 23.02
N GLY A 25 10.77 -3.09 22.53
CA GLY A 25 11.61 -1.91 22.40
C GLY A 25 11.97 -1.38 23.80
N GLY A 26 12.63 -2.22 24.60
CA GLY A 26 13.49 -1.81 25.66
C GLY A 26 14.84 -1.49 25.01
N ASP A 27 15.57 -0.60 25.60
CA ASP A 27 17.00 -0.45 25.41
C ASP A 27 17.69 -1.75 25.88
N ASP A 28 17.39 -2.88 25.19
CA ASP A 28 18.26 -4.03 25.21
C ASP A 28 19.45 -3.61 24.35
N ASP A 29 20.42 -2.96 25.02
CA ASP A 29 21.81 -3.01 24.65
C ASP A 29 22.16 -4.50 24.59
N ASP A 30 21.90 -5.16 23.44
CA ASP A 30 22.58 -6.38 23.09
C ASP A 30 24.06 -5.97 23.00
N ASP A 31 24.78 -6.18 24.11
CA ASP A 31 26.21 -5.88 24.28
C ASP A 31 27.10 -6.57 23.22
N ASP A 32 26.49 -7.44 22.39
CA ASP A 32 27.13 -8.21 21.33
C ASP A 32 27.08 -7.54 19.95
N ASP A 33 26.23 -6.51 19.72
CA ASP A 33 26.17 -5.81 18.45
C ASP A 33 27.41 -4.93 18.24
N LYS A 34 28.20 -5.27 17.19
CA LYS A 34 29.48 -4.59 16.89
C LYS A 34 29.43 -3.67 15.68
N TYR A 35 28.41 -3.83 14.83
CA TYR A 35 28.29 -3.09 13.59
C TYR A 35 26.87 -2.55 13.41
N PHE A 36 26.77 -1.33 12.90
CA PHE A 36 25.50 -0.59 12.85
C PHE A 36 25.23 -0.08 11.45
N PHE A 37 23.95 -0.17 11.04
CA PHE A 37 23.42 0.41 9.82
C PHE A 37 22.17 1.22 10.16
N ALA A 38 22.00 2.41 9.58
CA ALA A 38 20.87 3.25 9.85
C ALA A 38 20.14 3.70 8.58
N ILE A 39 18.82 3.82 8.69
CA ILE A 39 17.93 4.38 7.68
C ILE A 39 17.28 5.62 8.28
N GLN A 40 17.26 6.72 7.54
CA GLN A 40 16.47 7.91 7.86
C GLN A 40 15.26 7.97 6.96
N LYS A 41 14.08 7.93 7.55
CA LYS A 41 12.80 8.07 6.85
C LYS A 41 12.38 9.52 6.79
N VAL A 42 12.02 9.99 5.59
CA VAL A 42 11.59 11.38 5.38
C VAL A 42 10.39 11.47 4.44
N ASP A 43 9.61 12.53 4.59
CA ASP A 43 8.58 12.93 3.62
C ASP A 43 9.23 13.32 2.29
N ALA A 44 8.65 12.84 1.18
CA ALA A 44 9.20 13.07 -0.15
C ALA A 44 8.99 14.51 -0.65
N GLN A 45 8.02 15.26 -0.10
CA GLN A 45 7.66 16.60 -0.52
C GLN A 45 8.48 17.69 0.17
N ASP A 46 8.61 17.59 1.50
CA ASP A 46 9.23 18.64 2.30
C ASP A 46 10.47 18.19 3.09
N GLY A 47 10.78 16.89 3.06
CA GLY A 47 11.97 16.31 3.68
C GLY A 47 11.95 16.18 5.20
N HIS A 48 10.82 16.48 5.87
CA HIS A 48 10.76 16.29 7.31
C HIS A 48 10.86 14.81 7.69
N ALA A 49 11.45 14.53 8.85
CA ALA A 49 11.69 13.17 9.33
C ALA A 49 10.40 12.49 9.80
N LEU A 50 10.23 11.21 9.46
CA LEU A 50 9.04 10.42 9.74
C LEU A 50 9.34 9.30 10.74
N ASN A 51 8.66 9.31 11.89
CA ASN A 51 8.66 8.21 12.84
C ASN A 51 7.53 7.22 12.51
N GLY A 52 7.62 5.97 13.04
CA GLY A 52 6.59 4.96 12.90
C GLY A 52 6.69 4.05 11.66
N ALA A 53 7.61 4.32 10.73
CA ALA A 53 7.91 3.38 9.67
C ALA A 53 8.65 2.15 10.21
N LYS A 54 8.36 0.95 9.70
CA LYS A 54 9.11 -0.26 10.07
C LYS A 54 9.90 -0.77 8.87
N PHE A 55 11.16 -1.07 9.13
CA PHE A 55 12.09 -1.64 8.15
C PHE A 55 12.56 -3.01 8.59
N LYS A 56 12.67 -3.95 7.64
CA LYS A 56 13.40 -5.21 7.79
C LYS A 56 14.83 -5.02 7.27
N LEU A 57 15.82 -5.59 7.97
CA LEU A 57 17.17 -5.85 7.51
C LEU A 57 17.41 -7.36 7.55
N TYR A 58 18.01 -7.95 6.51
CA TYR A 58 18.19 -9.40 6.44
C TYR A 58 19.28 -9.78 5.45
N GLN A 59 19.68 -11.06 5.49
CA GLN A 59 20.55 -11.70 4.52
C GLN A 59 19.84 -12.88 3.85
N LEU A 60 20.35 -13.35 2.74
CA LEU A 60 19.94 -14.60 2.10
C LEU A 60 21.04 -15.66 2.23
N ASP A 61 20.65 -16.89 2.53
CA ASP A 61 21.56 -18.03 2.47
C ASP A 61 21.75 -18.51 1.00
N LYS A 62 22.57 -19.54 0.81
CA LYS A 62 22.82 -20.15 -0.51
C LYS A 62 21.59 -20.74 -1.20
N ASN A 63 20.46 -20.85 -0.51
CA ASN A 63 19.20 -21.37 -1.02
C ASN A 63 18.15 -20.27 -1.10
N ASP A 64 18.55 -18.99 -1.11
CA ASP A 64 17.69 -17.79 -1.12
C ASP A 64 16.71 -17.71 0.08
N ARG A 65 17.04 -18.33 1.21
CA ARG A 65 16.24 -18.23 2.42
C ARG A 65 16.67 -17.03 3.25
N ILE A 66 15.68 -16.31 3.78
CA ILE A 66 15.93 -15.16 4.66
C ILE A 66 16.56 -15.65 5.97
N VAL A 67 17.70 -15.07 6.32
CA VAL A 67 18.44 -15.31 7.56
C VAL A 67 18.85 -13.98 8.18
N ASN A 68 19.26 -13.99 9.45
CA ASN A 68 19.72 -12.80 10.19
C ASN A 68 18.75 -11.63 10.14
N ARG A 69 17.43 -11.91 10.17
CA ARG A 69 16.40 -10.89 10.05
C ARG A 69 16.27 -10.06 11.31
N ARG A 70 16.25 -8.73 11.15
CA ARG A 70 15.89 -7.75 12.17
C ARG A 70 14.75 -6.87 11.62
N VAL A 71 13.86 -6.40 12.49
CA VAL A 71 12.83 -5.40 12.14
C VAL A 71 12.92 -4.27 13.15
N VAL A 72 13.09 -3.05 12.67
CA VAL A 72 13.24 -1.85 13.50
C VAL A 72 12.27 -0.77 13.04
N GLU A 73 11.66 -0.08 14.00
CA GLU A 73 10.78 1.05 13.75
C GLU A 73 11.58 2.36 13.79
N THR A 74 11.22 3.29 12.88
CA THR A 74 11.84 4.63 12.88
C THR A 74 11.36 5.45 14.06
N ARG A 75 12.30 5.98 14.80
CA ARG A 75 12.08 6.81 15.99
C ARG A 75 13.17 7.85 16.12
N GLN A 76 13.09 8.67 17.17
CA GLN A 76 14.19 9.57 17.51
C GLN A 76 15.40 8.76 18.00
N GLN A 77 16.55 9.00 17.38
CA GLN A 77 17.85 8.49 17.80
C GLN A 77 18.79 9.68 18.01
N SER A 78 19.24 9.87 19.26
CA SER A 78 20.00 11.07 19.65
C SER A 78 19.22 12.36 19.31
N SER A 79 19.75 13.20 18.42
CA SER A 79 19.11 14.44 17.98
C SER A 79 18.35 14.32 16.64
N LYS A 80 18.34 13.14 16.00
CA LYS A 80 17.68 12.91 14.71
C LYS A 80 16.39 12.12 14.86
N ASN A 81 15.32 12.58 14.23
CA ASN A 81 14.06 11.85 14.08
C ASN A 81 14.07 10.97 12.83
N GLY A 82 13.13 10.02 12.78
CA GLY A 82 12.93 9.18 11.61
C GLY A 82 14.02 8.12 11.40
N ILE A 83 14.72 7.71 12.45
CA ILE A 83 15.85 6.78 12.35
C ILE A 83 15.45 5.36 12.73
N ALA A 84 15.66 4.40 11.82
CA ALA A 84 15.74 2.98 12.12
C ALA A 84 17.23 2.59 12.22
N LEU A 85 17.68 2.26 13.42
CA LEU A 85 19.06 1.86 13.70
C LEU A 85 19.13 0.36 13.93
N PHE A 86 19.87 -0.35 13.07
CA PHE A 86 20.08 -1.79 13.13
C PHE A 86 21.47 -2.08 13.71
N GLY A 87 21.55 -3.04 14.64
CA GLY A 87 22.78 -3.61 15.12
C GLY A 87 22.95 -5.06 14.63
N VAL A 88 24.19 -5.47 14.37
CA VAL A 88 24.55 -6.84 13.98
C VAL A 88 25.91 -7.23 14.55
N GLU A 89 26.08 -8.48 14.95
CA GLU A 89 27.34 -9.01 15.46
C GLU A 89 28.39 -9.18 14.36
N ASN A 90 27.99 -9.65 13.19
CA ASN A 90 28.88 -9.96 12.08
C ASN A 90 28.30 -9.45 10.74
N LYS A 91 28.84 -8.35 10.25
CA LYS A 91 28.46 -7.76 8.96
C LYS A 91 28.98 -8.54 7.74
N ASN A 92 29.98 -9.43 7.91
CA ASN A 92 30.63 -10.16 6.81
C ASN A 92 30.04 -11.55 6.56
N SER A 93 29.07 -12.03 7.37
CA SER A 93 28.38 -13.28 7.12
C SER A 93 27.70 -13.26 5.74
N TYR A 94 27.53 -14.41 5.12
CA TYR A 94 26.89 -14.54 3.79
C TYR A 94 27.48 -13.57 2.75
N ASP A 95 28.80 -13.57 2.60
CA ASP A 95 29.58 -12.71 1.67
C ASP A 95 29.40 -11.20 1.93
N GLY A 96 28.93 -10.83 3.12
CA GLY A 96 28.68 -9.44 3.50
C GLY A 96 27.59 -8.76 2.69
N ILE A 97 26.68 -9.54 2.10
CA ILE A 97 25.53 -9.04 1.34
C ILE A 97 24.31 -8.95 2.26
N TRP A 98 23.70 -7.78 2.32
CA TRP A 98 22.51 -7.51 3.11
C TRP A 98 21.43 -6.88 2.25
N TYR A 99 20.19 -6.98 2.72
CA TYR A 99 19.01 -6.37 2.08
C TYR A 99 18.19 -5.65 3.13
N TYR A 100 17.61 -4.52 2.75
CA TYR A 100 16.59 -3.88 3.57
C TYR A 100 15.36 -3.51 2.72
N ALA A 101 14.20 -3.47 3.34
CA ALA A 101 12.96 -2.96 2.76
C ALA A 101 12.03 -2.41 3.84
N GLU A 102 11.19 -1.47 3.48
CA GLU A 102 10.10 -1.04 4.34
C GLU A 102 9.03 -2.15 4.43
N VAL A 103 8.53 -2.42 5.63
CA VAL A 103 7.47 -3.41 5.88
C VAL A 103 6.20 -2.78 6.41
N SER A 104 6.27 -1.52 6.85
CA SER A 104 5.12 -0.71 7.25
C SER A 104 5.46 0.77 7.07
N ALA A 105 4.66 1.48 6.30
CA ALA A 105 4.78 2.93 6.17
C ALA A 105 4.26 3.64 7.45
N PRO A 106 4.69 4.89 7.69
CA PRO A 106 4.04 5.74 8.68
C PRO A 106 2.58 5.99 8.33
N GLU A 107 1.77 6.33 9.32
CA GLU A 107 0.37 6.68 9.09
C GLU A 107 0.23 7.83 8.08
N GLY A 108 -0.68 7.68 7.11
CA GLY A 108 -0.89 8.64 6.03
C GLY A 108 0.11 8.59 4.87
N TYR A 109 1.00 7.59 4.85
CA TYR A 109 1.99 7.43 3.78
C TYR A 109 1.83 6.11 3.01
N VAL A 110 2.24 6.13 1.74
CA VAL A 110 2.24 4.93 0.88
C VAL A 110 3.45 4.08 1.20
N LEU A 111 3.24 2.77 1.41
CA LEU A 111 4.31 1.80 1.60
C LEU A 111 5.16 1.67 0.33
N ASP A 112 6.47 1.80 0.47
CA ASP A 112 7.45 1.42 -0.56
C ASP A 112 8.21 0.17 -0.10
N SER A 113 7.75 -0.99 -0.54
CA SER A 113 8.33 -2.28 -0.20
C SER A 113 9.53 -2.67 -1.08
N THR A 114 10.08 -1.75 -1.87
CA THR A 114 11.25 -2.00 -2.71
C THR A 114 12.40 -2.52 -1.87
N GLU A 115 13.01 -3.63 -2.32
CA GLU A 115 14.16 -4.23 -1.65
C GLU A 115 15.46 -3.59 -2.15
N HIS A 116 16.27 -3.18 -1.21
CA HIS A 116 17.57 -2.54 -1.47
C HIS A 116 18.70 -3.42 -1.01
N LYS A 117 19.68 -3.63 -1.88
CA LYS A 117 20.90 -4.40 -1.60
C LYS A 117 22.00 -3.49 -1.06
N ILE A 118 22.63 -3.88 0.04
CA ILE A 118 23.77 -3.20 0.65
C ILE A 118 24.89 -4.21 0.93
N LYS A 119 26.07 -3.70 1.24
CA LYS A 119 27.26 -4.51 1.54
C LYS A 119 27.75 -4.26 2.96
N ALA A 120 28.60 -5.14 3.47
CA ALA A 120 29.27 -5.00 4.74
C ALA A 120 29.97 -3.64 4.94
N THR A 121 30.42 -3.00 3.86
CA THR A 121 31.04 -1.67 3.86
C THR A 121 30.08 -0.54 4.20
N ASN A 122 28.74 -0.77 4.14
CA ASN A 122 27.72 0.21 4.53
C ASN A 122 27.50 0.24 6.05
N PHE A 123 28.09 -0.69 6.79
CA PHE A 123 27.98 -0.73 8.26
C PHE A 123 29.13 0.05 8.90
N SER A 124 28.82 0.71 10.02
CA SER A 124 29.76 1.39 10.90
C SER A 124 30.01 0.56 12.16
N ASP A 125 31.16 0.72 12.79
CA ASP A 125 31.47 0.21 14.13
C ASP A 125 30.97 1.14 15.26
N SER A 126 30.34 2.25 14.90
CA SER A 126 29.79 3.24 15.82
C SER A 126 28.33 3.55 15.51
N ARG A 127 27.46 3.49 16.53
CA ARG A 127 26.04 3.88 16.47
C ARG A 127 25.88 5.33 15.98
N SER A 128 26.66 6.25 16.55
CA SER A 128 26.58 7.67 16.17
C SER A 128 26.98 7.92 14.73
N THR A 129 28.04 7.25 14.25
CA THR A 129 28.48 7.34 12.84
C THR A 129 27.44 6.74 11.90
N ALA A 130 26.84 5.61 12.24
CA ALA A 130 25.75 5.02 11.45
C ALA A 130 24.56 5.98 11.34
N VAL A 131 24.15 6.62 12.44
CA VAL A 131 23.04 7.61 12.45
C VAL A 131 23.39 8.87 11.62
N GLN A 132 24.65 9.32 11.66
CA GLN A 132 25.09 10.45 10.84
C GLN A 132 25.04 10.13 9.34
N ASN A 133 25.43 8.91 8.97
CA ASN A 133 25.49 8.41 7.59
C ASN A 133 24.25 7.62 7.18
N ALA A 134 23.11 7.80 7.85
CA ALA A 134 21.90 7.07 7.60
C ALA A 134 21.45 7.21 6.14
N VAL A 135 21.06 6.09 5.53
CA VAL A 135 20.49 6.09 4.17
C VAL A 135 19.12 6.73 4.20
N THR A 136 18.91 7.75 3.37
CA THR A 136 17.62 8.43 3.28
C THR A 136 16.64 7.64 2.41
N VAL A 137 15.49 7.28 2.98
CA VAL A 137 14.36 6.66 2.28
C VAL A 137 13.15 7.59 2.35
N ARG A 138 12.49 7.81 1.21
CA ARG A 138 11.39 8.75 1.08
C ARG A 138 10.07 8.02 0.92
N ASN A 139 9.01 8.51 1.61
CA ASN A 139 7.63 8.10 1.31
C ASN A 139 6.82 9.30 0.84
N TYR A 140 5.89 9.00 -0.06
CA TYR A 140 4.87 9.94 -0.50
C TYR A 140 3.65 9.83 0.40
N ARG A 141 3.00 10.95 0.67
CA ARG A 141 1.72 10.95 1.40
C ARG A 141 0.69 10.18 0.57
N GLY A 142 0.04 9.22 1.21
CA GLY A 142 -1.10 8.53 0.65
C GLY A 142 -2.33 9.40 0.89
N THR A 143 -2.76 10.13 -0.13
CA THR A 143 -4.07 10.77 -0.10
C THR A 143 -5.01 9.87 -0.89
N THR A 144 -6.00 9.26 -0.22
CA THR A 144 -7.17 8.76 -0.93
C THR A 144 -7.83 9.96 -1.59
N PRO A 145 -8.06 9.95 -2.92
CA PRO A 145 -8.78 11.04 -3.56
C PRO A 145 -10.09 11.33 -2.81
N ASP A 146 -10.40 12.61 -2.59
CA ASP A 146 -11.58 13.04 -1.81
C ASP A 146 -12.91 12.45 -2.30
N LEU A 147 -12.96 12.02 -3.54
CA LEU A 147 -14.11 11.37 -4.15
C LEU A 147 -14.29 9.91 -3.72
N LEU A 148 -13.22 9.24 -3.24
CA LEU A 148 -13.25 7.82 -2.90
C LEU A 148 -13.61 7.61 -1.43
N ASN A 149 -14.33 6.52 -1.18
CA ASN A 149 -14.69 6.08 0.16
C ASN A 149 -13.48 5.44 0.85
N ASP A 150 -13.07 6.01 1.97
CA ASP A 150 -11.96 5.58 2.83
C ASP A 150 -12.42 5.14 4.24
N SER A 151 -13.71 5.27 4.51
CA SER A 151 -14.31 5.01 5.84
C SER A 151 -15.11 3.72 5.90
N ASP A 152 -15.78 3.35 4.80
CA ASP A 152 -16.63 2.16 4.71
C ASP A 152 -16.05 1.17 3.69
N HIS A 153 -16.11 -0.13 4.02
CA HIS A 153 -15.64 -1.18 3.12
C HIS A 153 -16.84 -1.98 2.60
N PHE A 154 -17.36 -1.57 1.44
CA PHE A 154 -18.38 -2.33 0.71
C PHE A 154 -17.73 -3.38 -0.20
N ALA A 155 -18.51 -4.38 -0.62
CA ALA A 155 -18.12 -5.30 -1.67
C ALA A 155 -18.03 -4.55 -3.02
N TYR A 156 -16.84 -4.18 -3.45
CA TYR A 156 -16.60 -3.52 -4.73
C TYR A 156 -16.77 -4.49 -5.91
N VAL A 157 -16.44 -5.76 -5.68
CA VAL A 157 -16.57 -6.85 -6.63
C VAL A 157 -17.68 -7.77 -6.15
N ILE A 158 -18.70 -7.93 -7.01
CA ILE A 158 -19.75 -8.93 -6.83
C ILE A 158 -19.51 -10.00 -7.88
N GLY A 159 -19.52 -11.26 -7.44
CA GLY A 159 -19.37 -12.41 -8.35
C GLY A 159 -20.51 -12.49 -9.37
N TYR A 160 -20.35 -13.38 -10.34
CA TYR A 160 -21.37 -13.66 -11.34
C TYR A 160 -22.57 -14.38 -10.71
N MET A 161 -23.68 -14.45 -11.44
CA MET A 161 -24.91 -15.14 -10.98
C MET A 161 -24.73 -16.62 -10.66
N ASP A 162 -23.66 -17.24 -11.16
CA ASP A 162 -23.24 -18.60 -10.86
C ASP A 162 -22.44 -18.74 -9.55
N GLY A 163 -22.26 -17.64 -8.81
CA GLY A 163 -21.51 -17.59 -7.55
C GLY A 163 -19.99 -17.54 -7.71
N ASN A 164 -19.45 -17.46 -8.92
CA ASN A 164 -18.01 -17.43 -9.19
C ASN A 164 -17.49 -16.01 -9.37
N VAL A 165 -16.23 -15.75 -8.99
CA VAL A 165 -15.54 -14.47 -9.20
C VAL A 165 -14.69 -14.46 -10.48
N ARG A 166 -14.30 -15.63 -11.00
CA ARG A 166 -13.49 -15.80 -12.21
C ARG A 166 -12.21 -14.95 -12.23
N PRO A 167 -11.28 -15.15 -11.30
CA PRO A 167 -10.13 -14.25 -11.07
C PRO A 167 -9.16 -14.17 -12.27
N TYR A 168 -9.21 -15.12 -13.20
CA TYR A 168 -8.39 -15.13 -14.41
C TYR A 168 -9.17 -14.72 -15.68
N GLY A 169 -10.44 -14.32 -15.54
CA GLY A 169 -11.24 -13.79 -16.63
C GLY A 169 -10.84 -12.39 -17.02
N LEU A 170 -11.05 -12.02 -18.27
CA LEU A 170 -10.93 -10.62 -18.69
C LEU A 170 -12.07 -9.83 -18.05
N ILE A 171 -11.76 -8.65 -17.53
CA ILE A 171 -12.74 -7.72 -17.01
C ILE A 171 -13.19 -6.75 -18.11
N SER A 172 -14.49 -6.56 -18.25
CA SER A 172 -15.04 -5.62 -19.22
C SER A 172 -14.98 -4.17 -18.74
N ARG A 173 -15.12 -3.23 -19.68
CA ARG A 173 -15.21 -1.80 -19.36
C ARG A 173 -16.40 -1.48 -18.45
N ALA A 174 -17.54 -2.14 -18.65
CA ALA A 174 -18.72 -1.98 -17.79
C ALA A 174 -18.47 -2.47 -16.37
N GLU A 175 -17.82 -3.63 -16.19
CA GLU A 175 -17.46 -4.16 -14.88
C GLU A 175 -16.47 -3.25 -14.17
N THR A 176 -15.41 -2.82 -14.86
CA THR A 176 -14.42 -1.88 -14.34
C THR A 176 -15.08 -0.57 -13.88
N THR A 177 -15.94 0.02 -14.73
CA THR A 177 -16.65 1.25 -14.40
C THR A 177 -17.54 1.08 -13.17
N THR A 178 -18.22 -0.05 -13.05
CA THR A 178 -19.08 -0.36 -11.91
C THR A 178 -18.28 -0.52 -10.61
N ILE A 179 -17.09 -1.11 -10.66
CA ILE A 179 -16.19 -1.18 -9.49
C ILE A 179 -15.80 0.23 -9.05
N PHE A 180 -15.34 1.09 -9.94
CA PHE A 180 -14.98 2.47 -9.59
C PHE A 180 -16.18 3.29 -9.09
N PHE A 181 -17.36 3.12 -9.67
CA PHE A 181 -18.58 3.74 -9.18
C PHE A 181 -18.90 3.36 -7.72
N ARG A 182 -18.68 2.10 -7.35
CA ARG A 182 -18.88 1.61 -5.96
C ARG A 182 -17.81 2.10 -4.99
N LEU A 183 -16.64 2.47 -5.48
CA LEU A 183 -15.57 3.05 -4.66
C LEU A 183 -15.82 4.53 -4.30
N LEU A 184 -16.77 5.21 -4.95
CA LEU A 184 -17.12 6.59 -4.62
C LEU A 184 -17.74 6.67 -3.23
N LYS A 185 -17.50 7.77 -2.51
CA LYS A 185 -18.26 8.13 -1.29
C LYS A 185 -19.74 8.16 -1.62
N ASP A 186 -20.59 7.72 -0.69
CA ASP A 186 -22.06 7.72 -0.86
C ASP A 186 -22.55 9.11 -1.24
N SER A 187 -22.08 10.16 -0.57
CA SER A 187 -22.47 11.55 -0.87
C SER A 187 -22.10 12.00 -2.28
N VAL A 188 -20.96 11.54 -2.81
CA VAL A 188 -20.53 11.85 -4.19
C VAL A 188 -21.38 11.08 -5.19
N ARG A 189 -21.56 9.79 -4.95
CA ARG A 189 -22.35 8.91 -5.81
C ARG A 189 -23.79 9.38 -5.90
N ASP A 190 -24.44 9.57 -4.75
CA ASP A 190 -25.87 9.89 -4.68
C ASP A 190 -26.16 11.34 -5.14
N GLY A 191 -25.22 12.25 -4.89
CA GLY A 191 -25.32 13.64 -5.35
C GLY A 191 -25.10 13.84 -6.85
N ASN A 192 -24.52 12.84 -7.56
CA ASN A 192 -24.21 12.90 -8.98
C ASN A 192 -24.87 11.78 -9.80
N LEU A 193 -25.86 11.10 -9.22
CA LEU A 193 -26.47 9.92 -9.83
C LEU A 193 -27.16 10.29 -11.17
N LEU A 194 -26.75 9.63 -12.26
CA LEU A 194 -27.31 9.75 -13.58
C LEU A 194 -27.76 8.38 -14.10
N THR A 195 -28.95 8.35 -14.71
CA THR A 195 -29.56 7.13 -15.27
C THR A 195 -29.69 7.15 -16.79
N SER A 196 -29.21 8.22 -17.43
CA SER A 196 -29.19 8.37 -18.87
C SER A 196 -27.84 8.87 -19.38
N ASN A 197 -27.49 8.49 -20.57
CA ASN A 197 -26.24 8.86 -21.25
C ASN A 197 -26.46 9.05 -22.76
N THR A 198 -25.42 9.42 -23.49
CA THR A 198 -25.46 9.63 -24.94
C THR A 198 -25.00 8.42 -25.74
N TYR A 199 -24.65 7.31 -25.09
CA TYR A 199 -24.10 6.13 -25.74
C TYR A 199 -25.20 5.24 -26.31
N THR A 200 -25.16 4.98 -27.59
CA THR A 200 -26.16 4.16 -28.30
C THR A 200 -26.06 2.66 -27.99
N ASP A 201 -24.92 2.24 -27.44
CA ASP A 201 -24.61 0.86 -27.02
C ASP A 201 -24.78 0.61 -25.53
N VAL A 202 -25.32 1.60 -24.79
CA VAL A 202 -25.67 1.49 -23.36
C VAL A 202 -27.14 1.89 -23.20
N ALA A 203 -28.01 0.92 -23.24
CA ALA A 203 -29.47 1.12 -23.09
C ALA A 203 -29.81 1.52 -21.64
N ASP A 204 -30.95 2.18 -21.43
CA ASP A 204 -31.39 2.64 -20.11
C ASP A 204 -31.59 1.49 -19.12
N ASP A 205 -31.95 0.31 -19.60
CA ASP A 205 -32.13 -0.92 -18.81
C ASP A 205 -30.83 -1.76 -18.71
N TYR A 206 -29.72 -1.32 -19.29
CA TYR A 206 -28.45 -2.02 -19.17
C TYR A 206 -27.97 -2.03 -17.71
N TRP A 207 -27.55 -3.19 -17.21
CA TRP A 207 -27.20 -3.40 -15.79
C TRP A 207 -26.18 -2.40 -15.24
N ALA A 208 -25.26 -1.91 -16.06
CA ALA A 208 -24.23 -0.94 -15.68
C ALA A 208 -24.58 0.51 -16.10
N ASN A 209 -25.77 0.77 -16.64
CA ASN A 209 -26.16 2.09 -17.17
C ASN A 209 -25.94 3.20 -16.14
N THR A 210 -26.45 3.05 -14.92
CA THR A 210 -26.30 4.05 -13.86
C THR A 210 -24.84 4.34 -13.54
N ALA A 211 -24.01 3.29 -13.42
CA ALA A 211 -22.58 3.46 -13.19
C ALA A 211 -21.88 4.19 -14.34
N ILE A 212 -22.13 3.76 -15.58
CA ILE A 212 -21.53 4.38 -16.79
C ILE A 212 -21.97 5.84 -16.92
N SER A 213 -23.27 6.13 -16.77
CA SER A 213 -23.81 7.48 -16.89
C SER A 213 -23.23 8.42 -15.83
N THR A 214 -23.22 7.98 -14.57
CA THR A 214 -22.69 8.78 -13.43
C THR A 214 -21.19 9.03 -13.59
N MET A 215 -20.39 7.98 -13.90
CA MET A 215 -18.94 8.10 -14.01
C MET A 215 -18.54 8.93 -15.24
N THR A 216 -19.34 8.89 -16.31
CA THR A 216 -19.16 9.78 -17.48
C THR A 216 -19.50 11.22 -17.12
N GLY A 217 -20.61 11.46 -16.41
CA GLY A 217 -20.99 12.79 -15.93
C GLY A 217 -19.97 13.43 -15.01
N LEU A 218 -19.29 12.63 -14.19
CA LEU A 218 -18.14 13.06 -13.34
C LEU A 218 -16.84 13.24 -14.13
N GLY A 219 -16.79 12.87 -15.41
CA GLY A 219 -15.57 12.93 -16.21
C GLY A 219 -14.51 11.87 -15.88
N ILE A 220 -14.85 10.86 -15.07
CA ILE A 220 -13.93 9.81 -14.61
C ILE A 220 -13.73 8.75 -15.69
N VAL A 221 -14.77 8.44 -16.47
CA VAL A 221 -14.70 7.57 -17.64
C VAL A 221 -15.17 8.29 -18.88
N GLN A 222 -14.69 7.85 -20.04
CA GLN A 222 -15.06 8.39 -21.34
C GLN A 222 -15.43 7.25 -22.28
N GLY A 223 -16.36 7.53 -23.20
CA GLY A 223 -16.64 6.62 -24.31
C GLY A 223 -15.46 6.51 -25.27
N ARG A 224 -15.46 5.50 -26.13
CA ARG A 224 -14.54 5.42 -27.27
C ARG A 224 -14.84 6.48 -28.33
N SER A 225 -16.08 6.94 -28.34
CA SER A 225 -16.55 8.09 -29.11
C SER A 225 -17.61 8.85 -28.32
N THR A 226 -18.16 9.92 -28.88
CA THR A 226 -19.27 10.68 -28.27
C THR A 226 -20.56 9.88 -28.11
N THR A 227 -20.72 8.80 -28.90
CA THR A 227 -21.94 7.97 -28.94
C THR A 227 -21.71 6.49 -28.66
N THR A 228 -20.49 6.07 -28.40
CA THR A 228 -20.14 4.65 -28.17
C THR A 228 -19.28 4.51 -26.91
N PHE A 229 -19.73 3.69 -25.98
CA PHE A 229 -18.97 3.37 -24.75
C PHE A 229 -18.11 2.11 -24.90
N ASP A 230 -18.61 1.09 -25.64
CA ASP A 230 -18.04 -0.25 -25.78
C ASP A 230 -17.98 -1.02 -24.43
N PRO A 231 -19.14 -1.31 -23.81
CA PRO A 231 -19.21 -1.82 -22.44
C PRO A 231 -18.63 -3.23 -22.27
N LYS A 232 -18.50 -3.98 -23.37
CA LYS A 232 -18.04 -5.39 -23.36
C LYS A 232 -16.55 -5.56 -23.68
N ALA A 233 -15.86 -4.48 -24.03
CA ALA A 233 -14.43 -4.52 -24.35
C ALA A 233 -13.57 -4.79 -23.12
#